data_36d7e1dc1218266071ed3762c2592f4e
#
_entry.id   36d7e1dc1218266071ed3762c2592f4e
#
_cell.length_a   1.000
_cell.length_b   1.000
_cell.length_c   1.000
_cell.angle_alpha   90.00
_cell.angle_beta   90.00
_cell.angle_gamma   90.00
#
_symmetry.space_group_name_H-M   'P 1'
#
loop_
_entity.id
_entity.type
_entity.pdbx_description
1 polymer ?
#
loop_
_entity_poly.entity_id
_entity_poly.type
_entity_poly.pdbx_seq_one_letter_code
_entity_poly.pdbx_strand_id
1 'polypeptide(L)'
;MLLFSTILDINEKMTKDDFIRLVIEWNQGSPFESNVIKGIEWKGERNIRYGTEDLWLDIQEYRNKNIIAVRYEKRESDGVIWDSDYVMNFDDMKMSVRLERSYLEEALAVDPKFSTPHIITLLIERGYLKQDHDLAVLRTPVMIDDDNLNILTDVINGQSKHRLPVVFVSKTANDDDPVDVSRLAASLKGAAHVLVQESNCTNYKLRNACESKNEYYGAIGIYYPRLAIGHRKYLYRRGEGYDAILAEKVIRAVIQYGNTLMVDPLYTWQGVNNALLRDRYISQKEERTAADEARRLAMYKLFELKSEMQQKEDSMREQAVMEAKAEADKILDSFDNDMQRMQAEIARLSKQIDRLEFENQGLRTRIASNINTPVLYMGDENDDFYPGEVKDLLLATLSDAVNNMKPKTRRYDVVKDIIKSNDYQHIGEQRAAKVKALLTNYSGMTPKVKSGLEEVGYQITYDGRHYKAFYYGYDRYMVVYGATPSDGRAGKNNMRETINTAF
;
A
#
# COMPACT_ATOMS: atom_id res chain seq x y z
N MET A 1 4.76 -1.37 -4.42
CA MET A 1 3.95 -0.49 -5.31
C MET A 1 2.61 -1.17 -5.58
N LEU A 2 1.50 -0.49 -5.28
CA LEU A 2 0.15 -1.00 -5.57
C LEU A 2 -0.15 -0.81 -7.06
N LEU A 3 -0.39 -1.91 -7.77
CA LEU A 3 -0.70 -1.92 -9.20
C LEU A 3 -2.19 -1.93 -9.47
N PHE A 4 -2.94 -2.66 -8.64
CA PHE A 4 -4.38 -2.80 -8.76
C PHE A 4 -5.03 -3.01 -7.41
N SER A 5 -6.18 -2.38 -7.18
CA SER A 5 -7.00 -2.60 -5.99
C SER A 5 -8.47 -2.38 -6.33
N THR A 6 -9.31 -3.31 -5.95
CA THR A 6 -10.77 -3.19 -6.04
C THR A 6 -11.45 -3.98 -4.93
N ILE A 7 -12.67 -3.58 -4.58
CA ILE A 7 -13.56 -4.34 -3.70
C ILE A 7 -14.84 -4.60 -4.47
N LEU A 8 -15.19 -5.86 -4.59
CA LEU A 8 -16.34 -6.35 -5.35
C LEU A 8 -17.39 -6.94 -4.41
N ASP A 9 -18.66 -6.64 -4.67
CA ASP A 9 -19.77 -7.28 -3.98
C ASP A 9 -19.98 -8.70 -4.55
N ILE A 10 -20.02 -9.66 -3.65
CA ILE A 10 -20.15 -11.08 -3.96
C ILE A 10 -21.56 -11.52 -3.60
N ASN A 11 -22.13 -12.41 -4.40
CA ASN A 11 -23.43 -12.96 -4.08
C ASN A 11 -23.32 -14.10 -3.03
N GLU A 12 -24.45 -14.40 -2.39
CA GLU A 12 -24.54 -15.36 -1.29
C GLU A 12 -24.30 -16.83 -1.69
N LYS A 13 -24.15 -17.10 -2.99
CA LYS A 13 -23.83 -18.45 -3.49
C LYS A 13 -22.39 -18.86 -3.21
N MET A 14 -21.50 -17.88 -3.02
CA MET A 14 -20.10 -18.17 -2.74
C MET A 14 -19.93 -18.64 -1.31
N THR A 15 -19.57 -19.88 -1.14
CA THR A 15 -19.16 -20.44 0.15
C THR A 15 -17.65 -20.21 0.41
N LYS A 16 -17.22 -20.46 1.64
CA LYS A 16 -15.79 -20.42 2.00
C LYS A 16 -14.97 -21.39 1.15
N ASP A 17 -15.52 -22.56 0.88
CA ASP A 17 -14.86 -23.58 0.06
C ASP A 17 -14.77 -23.17 -1.39
N ASP A 18 -15.85 -22.59 -1.92
CA ASP A 18 -15.88 -22.10 -3.30
C ASP A 18 -14.85 -20.98 -3.52
N PHE A 19 -14.71 -20.08 -2.53
CA PHE A 19 -13.71 -19.02 -2.60
C PHE A 19 -12.29 -19.58 -2.68
N ILE A 20 -11.94 -20.52 -1.81
CA ILE A 20 -10.60 -21.13 -1.81
C ILE A 20 -10.36 -21.90 -3.10
N ARG A 21 -11.36 -22.71 -3.55
CA ARG A 21 -11.26 -23.43 -4.82
C ARG A 21 -11.10 -22.51 -6.02
N LEU A 22 -11.80 -21.39 -6.02
CA LEU A 22 -11.68 -20.37 -7.07
C LEU A 22 -10.25 -19.79 -7.14
N VAL A 23 -9.64 -19.51 -5.99
CA VAL A 23 -8.25 -19.01 -5.96
C VAL A 23 -7.26 -20.09 -6.40
N ILE A 24 -7.48 -21.33 -6.02
CA ILE A 24 -6.67 -22.46 -6.50
C ILE A 24 -6.86 -22.64 -8.02
N GLU A 25 -8.10 -22.62 -8.53
CA GLU A 25 -8.40 -22.66 -9.95
C GLU A 25 -7.71 -21.53 -10.71
N TRP A 26 -7.73 -20.31 -10.16
CA TRP A 26 -7.03 -19.17 -10.72
C TRP A 26 -5.51 -19.44 -10.86
N ASN A 27 -4.86 -20.00 -9.84
CA ASN A 27 -3.44 -20.31 -9.89
C ASN A 27 -3.15 -21.43 -10.88
N GLN A 28 -3.92 -22.53 -10.85
CA GLN A 28 -3.74 -23.69 -11.72
C GLN A 28 -4.08 -23.38 -13.19
N GLY A 29 -4.96 -22.42 -13.45
CA GLY A 29 -5.34 -21.97 -14.80
C GLY A 29 -4.40 -20.91 -15.40
N SER A 30 -3.28 -20.61 -14.76
CA SER A 30 -2.30 -19.66 -15.30
C SER A 30 -1.70 -20.16 -16.61
N PRO A 31 -1.64 -19.32 -17.67
CA PRO A 31 -0.98 -19.69 -18.94
C PRO A 31 0.54 -19.81 -18.82
N PHE A 32 1.11 -19.33 -17.73
CA PHE A 32 2.55 -19.36 -17.47
C PHE A 32 2.86 -20.44 -16.44
N GLU A 33 3.55 -21.49 -16.84
CA GLU A 33 3.91 -22.60 -15.95
C GLU A 33 4.72 -22.13 -14.73
N SER A 34 5.55 -21.10 -14.88
CA SER A 34 6.33 -20.49 -13.80
C SER A 34 5.48 -19.81 -12.71
N ASN A 35 4.18 -19.61 -12.92
CA ASN A 35 3.26 -19.04 -11.96
C ASN A 35 2.42 -20.10 -11.23
N VAL A 36 2.48 -21.36 -11.72
CA VAL A 36 1.65 -22.45 -11.21
C VAL A 36 2.36 -23.15 -10.07
N ILE A 37 1.71 -23.25 -8.93
CA ILE A 37 2.19 -24.03 -7.79
C ILE A 37 1.79 -25.48 -8.01
N LYS A 38 2.77 -26.36 -8.20
CA LYS A 38 2.55 -27.79 -8.46
C LYS A 38 2.13 -28.50 -7.18
N GLY A 39 1.21 -29.47 -7.29
CA GLY A 39 0.85 -30.37 -6.20
C GLY A 39 -0.06 -29.78 -5.14
N ILE A 40 -0.90 -28.80 -5.47
CA ILE A 40 -1.93 -28.34 -4.55
C ILE A 40 -3.04 -29.40 -4.45
N GLU A 41 -3.09 -30.11 -3.33
CA GLU A 41 -4.17 -31.01 -2.96
C GLU A 41 -4.93 -30.46 -1.76
N TRP A 42 -5.83 -29.52 -2.00
CA TRP A 42 -6.61 -28.91 -0.93
C TRP A 42 -7.74 -29.83 -0.48
N LYS A 43 -7.81 -30.14 0.80
CA LYS A 43 -8.80 -31.04 1.43
C LYS A 43 -9.73 -30.32 2.41
N GLY A 44 -9.83 -29.00 2.34
CA GLY A 44 -10.68 -28.19 3.22
C GLY A 44 -9.92 -27.45 4.32
N GLU A 45 -8.62 -27.45 4.31
CA GLU A 45 -7.78 -26.73 5.29
C GLU A 45 -8.00 -25.22 5.16
N ARG A 46 -8.04 -24.54 6.32
CA ARG A 46 -8.31 -23.10 6.41
C ARG A 46 -7.06 -22.25 6.70
N ASN A 47 -6.01 -22.88 7.19
CA ASN A 47 -4.75 -22.22 7.50
C ASN A 47 -3.63 -23.10 6.98
N ILE A 48 -3.25 -22.88 5.72
CA ILE A 48 -2.28 -23.71 5.02
C ILE A 48 -1.53 -22.90 3.98
N ARG A 49 -0.25 -23.24 3.80
CA ARG A 49 0.60 -22.66 2.78
C ARG A 49 1.07 -23.73 1.84
N TYR A 50 0.95 -23.47 0.53
CA TYR A 50 1.45 -24.30 -0.56
C TYR A 50 2.60 -23.62 -1.27
N GLY A 51 3.53 -24.38 -1.84
CA GLY A 51 4.60 -23.88 -2.68
C GLY A 51 5.98 -23.91 -2.04
N THR A 52 6.87 -23.06 -2.54
CA THR A 52 8.30 -22.95 -2.16
C THR A 52 8.57 -21.60 -1.50
N GLU A 53 9.84 -21.25 -1.27
CA GLU A 53 10.22 -19.91 -0.75
C GLU A 53 9.97 -18.80 -1.76
N ASP A 54 10.13 -19.10 -3.08
CA ASP A 54 10.01 -18.10 -4.14
C ASP A 54 8.64 -18.07 -4.80
N LEU A 55 7.82 -19.10 -4.60
CA LEU A 55 6.50 -19.19 -5.19
C LEU A 55 5.55 -19.90 -4.23
N TRP A 56 4.63 -19.15 -3.64
CA TRP A 56 3.74 -19.72 -2.62
C TRP A 56 2.35 -19.09 -2.63
N LEU A 57 1.41 -19.87 -2.10
CA LEU A 57 0.02 -19.49 -1.80
C LEU A 57 -0.25 -19.78 -0.33
N ASP A 58 -0.64 -18.77 0.43
CA ASP A 58 -0.97 -18.86 1.85
C ASP A 58 -2.45 -18.54 2.05
N ILE A 59 -3.16 -19.44 2.70
CA ILE A 59 -4.58 -19.34 3.01
C ILE A 59 -4.72 -19.18 4.51
N GLN A 60 -5.39 -18.13 4.96
CA GLN A 60 -5.63 -17.85 6.36
C GLN A 60 -7.11 -17.52 6.62
N GLU A 61 -7.70 -18.17 7.61
CA GLU A 61 -9.06 -17.88 8.07
C GLU A 61 -9.02 -17.06 9.36
N TYR A 62 -9.65 -15.90 9.36
CA TYR A 62 -9.94 -15.12 10.56
C TYR A 62 -11.37 -15.38 10.99
N ARG A 63 -11.58 -16.43 11.80
CA ARG A 63 -12.89 -16.94 12.20
C ARG A 63 -13.76 -15.90 12.89
N ASN A 64 -13.15 -15.12 13.82
CA ASN A 64 -13.86 -14.11 14.62
C ASN A 64 -14.51 -13.00 13.78
N LYS A 65 -14.07 -12.82 12.54
CA LYS A 65 -14.56 -11.81 11.59
C LYS A 65 -15.08 -12.41 10.30
N ASN A 66 -15.22 -13.74 10.26
CA ASN A 66 -15.71 -14.48 9.10
C ASN A 66 -14.99 -14.12 7.79
N ILE A 67 -13.67 -13.94 7.87
CA ILE A 67 -12.82 -13.53 6.74
C ILE A 67 -11.90 -14.68 6.36
N ILE A 68 -11.74 -14.90 5.05
CA ILE A 68 -10.65 -15.70 4.50
C ILE A 68 -9.77 -14.78 3.67
N ALA A 69 -8.48 -14.78 3.96
CA ALA A 69 -7.46 -14.06 3.23
C ALA A 69 -6.53 -15.06 2.55
N VAL A 70 -6.23 -14.82 1.29
CA VAL A 70 -5.29 -15.62 0.52
C VAL A 70 -4.27 -14.68 -0.11
N ARG A 71 -2.98 -14.98 0.07
CA ARG A 71 -1.89 -14.33 -0.63
C ARG A 71 -1.17 -15.33 -1.52
N TYR A 72 -0.97 -14.93 -2.75
CA TYR A 72 -0.01 -15.54 -3.66
C TYR A 72 1.18 -14.58 -3.80
N GLU A 73 2.38 -15.10 -3.56
CA GLU A 73 3.62 -14.36 -3.73
C GLU A 73 4.53 -15.13 -4.71
N LYS A 74 5.08 -14.38 -5.64
CA LYS A 74 6.12 -14.89 -6.56
C LYS A 74 7.30 -13.95 -6.51
N ARG A 75 8.48 -14.53 -6.28
CA ARG A 75 9.78 -13.86 -6.38
C ARG A 75 10.44 -14.25 -7.69
N GLU A 76 10.76 -13.26 -8.48
CA GLU A 76 11.47 -13.48 -9.75
C GLU A 76 12.98 -13.36 -9.54
N SER A 77 13.75 -14.00 -10.42
CA SER A 77 15.22 -14.04 -10.35
C SER A 77 15.87 -12.65 -10.51
N ASP A 78 15.16 -11.70 -11.07
CA ASP A 78 15.59 -10.30 -11.21
C ASP A 78 15.29 -9.44 -9.96
N GLY A 79 14.81 -10.06 -8.88
CA GLY A 79 14.51 -9.41 -7.62
C GLY A 79 13.13 -8.75 -7.56
N VAL A 80 12.27 -8.96 -8.55
CA VAL A 80 10.88 -8.50 -8.53
C VAL A 80 10.02 -9.46 -7.71
N ILE A 81 9.20 -8.91 -6.84
CA ILE A 81 8.23 -9.65 -6.03
C ILE A 81 6.82 -9.23 -6.44
N TRP A 82 6.00 -10.21 -6.76
CA TRP A 82 4.60 -10.05 -7.10
C TRP A 82 3.73 -10.60 -5.99
N ASP A 83 2.86 -9.76 -5.44
CA ASP A 83 1.88 -10.13 -4.43
C ASP A 83 0.48 -10.00 -5.01
N SER A 84 -0.28 -11.09 -4.95
CA SER A 84 -1.71 -11.09 -5.27
C SER A 84 -2.49 -11.45 -4.03
N ASP A 85 -3.23 -10.48 -3.51
CA ASP A 85 -4.05 -10.64 -2.31
C ASP A 85 -5.52 -10.77 -2.67
N TYR A 86 -6.15 -11.78 -2.12
CA TYR A 86 -7.58 -12.05 -2.22
C TYR A 86 -8.14 -12.17 -0.81
N VAL A 87 -8.98 -11.22 -0.42
CA VAL A 87 -9.58 -11.22 0.91
C VAL A 87 -11.09 -11.20 0.79
N MET A 88 -11.73 -12.24 1.27
CA MET A 88 -13.19 -12.35 1.27
C MET A 88 -13.75 -12.21 2.68
N ASN A 89 -14.57 -11.20 2.89
CA ASN A 89 -15.39 -11.02 4.08
C ASN A 89 -16.78 -11.60 3.82
N PHE A 90 -17.13 -12.66 4.54
CA PHE A 90 -18.39 -13.38 4.36
C PHE A 90 -19.55 -12.75 5.14
N ASP A 91 -19.30 -11.85 6.08
CA ASP A 91 -20.36 -11.09 6.75
C ASP A 91 -20.85 -9.95 5.86
N ASP A 92 -19.94 -9.25 5.19
CA ASP A 92 -20.25 -8.16 4.27
C ASP A 92 -20.52 -8.64 2.84
N MET A 93 -20.24 -9.91 2.53
CA MET A 93 -20.23 -10.49 1.19
C MET A 93 -19.44 -9.63 0.20
N LYS A 94 -18.21 -9.27 0.58
CA LYS A 94 -17.30 -8.44 -0.22
C LYS A 94 -15.94 -9.09 -0.35
N MET A 95 -15.39 -9.03 -1.55
CA MET A 95 -14.06 -9.52 -1.86
C MET A 95 -13.15 -8.39 -2.29
N SER A 96 -12.03 -8.25 -1.61
CA SER A 96 -10.93 -7.41 -2.05
C SER A 96 -9.99 -8.19 -2.95
N VAL A 97 -9.60 -7.56 -4.05
CA VAL A 97 -8.60 -8.06 -5.00
C VAL A 97 -7.51 -7.01 -5.11
N ARG A 98 -6.28 -7.36 -4.75
CA ARG A 98 -5.14 -6.46 -4.78
C ARG A 98 -3.97 -7.13 -5.50
N LEU A 99 -3.27 -6.34 -6.28
CA LEU A 99 -2.02 -6.73 -6.93
C LEU A 99 -0.95 -5.70 -6.56
N GLU A 100 0.10 -6.16 -5.95
CA GLU A 100 1.24 -5.34 -5.55
C GLU A 100 2.52 -5.84 -6.21
N ARG A 101 3.45 -4.94 -6.39
CA ARG A 101 4.79 -5.26 -6.84
C ARG A 101 5.80 -4.55 -5.94
N SER A 102 6.75 -5.30 -5.44
CA SER A 102 7.88 -4.80 -4.69
C SER A 102 9.19 -5.24 -5.33
N TYR A 103 10.29 -4.68 -4.88
CA TYR A 103 11.60 -4.93 -5.44
C TYR A 103 12.57 -5.20 -4.32
N LEU A 104 13.44 -6.19 -4.51
CA LEU A 104 14.66 -6.30 -3.73
C LEU A 104 15.63 -5.17 -4.13
N GLU A 105 16.60 -4.89 -3.26
CA GLU A 105 17.52 -3.74 -3.45
C GLU A 105 18.28 -3.76 -4.79
N GLU A 106 18.44 -4.93 -5.39
CA GLU A 106 19.20 -5.13 -6.64
C GLU A 106 18.33 -5.10 -7.90
N ALA A 107 17.00 -5.05 -7.76
CA ALA A 107 16.10 -5.13 -8.89
C ALA A 107 16.00 -3.80 -9.67
N LEU A 108 15.97 -3.90 -10.99
CA LEU A 108 15.70 -2.76 -11.87
C LEU A 108 14.21 -2.46 -11.89
N ALA A 109 13.85 -1.23 -11.56
CA ALA A 109 12.45 -0.79 -11.64
C ALA A 109 12.04 -0.62 -13.11
N VAL A 110 11.07 -1.42 -13.54
CA VAL A 110 10.45 -1.30 -14.87
C VAL A 110 9.00 -0.83 -14.70
N ASP A 111 8.56 0.10 -15.54
CA ASP A 111 7.17 0.56 -15.53
C ASP A 111 6.22 -0.61 -15.82
N PRO A 112 5.33 -0.97 -14.90
CA PRO A 112 4.42 -2.09 -15.12
C PRO A 112 3.32 -1.72 -16.09
N LYS A 113 2.96 -2.65 -16.97
CA LYS A 113 1.69 -2.54 -17.69
C LYS A 113 0.54 -2.80 -16.73
N PHE A 114 -0.45 -1.91 -16.72
CA PHE A 114 -1.65 -2.10 -15.91
C PHE A 114 -2.52 -3.20 -16.50
N SER A 115 -2.87 -4.19 -15.70
CA SER A 115 -3.81 -5.24 -16.08
C SER A 115 -4.68 -5.61 -14.88
N THR A 116 -5.93 -5.95 -15.15
CA THR A 116 -6.83 -6.45 -14.11
C THR A 116 -6.57 -7.94 -13.87
N PRO A 117 -6.53 -8.38 -12.61
CA PRO A 117 -6.28 -9.78 -12.27
C PRO A 117 -7.28 -10.74 -12.91
N HIS A 118 -6.80 -11.89 -13.39
CA HIS A 118 -7.63 -12.89 -14.09
C HIS A 118 -8.72 -13.50 -13.18
N ILE A 119 -8.52 -13.52 -11.87
CA ILE A 119 -9.52 -14.02 -10.93
C ILE A 119 -10.88 -13.32 -11.09
N ILE A 120 -10.88 -12.03 -11.48
CA ILE A 120 -12.12 -11.29 -11.74
C ILE A 120 -12.89 -11.90 -12.92
N THR A 121 -12.18 -12.42 -13.92
CA THR A 121 -12.82 -13.16 -15.04
C THR A 121 -13.51 -14.42 -14.51
N LEU A 122 -12.86 -15.17 -13.64
CA LEU A 122 -13.44 -16.37 -13.05
C LEU A 122 -14.67 -16.03 -12.18
N LEU A 123 -14.62 -14.94 -11.41
CA LEU A 123 -15.77 -14.46 -10.64
C LEU A 123 -16.97 -14.14 -11.53
N ILE A 124 -16.74 -13.49 -12.68
CA ILE A 124 -17.78 -13.19 -13.67
C ILE A 124 -18.35 -14.49 -14.28
N GLU A 125 -17.48 -15.36 -14.76
CA GLU A 125 -17.86 -16.60 -15.46
C GLU A 125 -18.59 -17.60 -14.57
N ARG A 126 -18.22 -17.67 -13.30
CA ARG A 126 -18.88 -18.51 -12.28
C ARG A 126 -20.15 -17.85 -11.70
N GLY A 127 -20.42 -16.60 -12.06
CA GLY A 127 -21.61 -15.86 -11.61
C GLY A 127 -21.59 -15.55 -10.11
N TYR A 128 -20.42 -15.32 -9.53
CA TYR A 128 -20.28 -14.98 -8.11
C TYR A 128 -20.40 -13.49 -7.81
N LEU A 129 -20.35 -12.62 -8.83
CA LEU A 129 -20.48 -11.19 -8.61
C LEU A 129 -21.93 -10.77 -8.41
N LYS A 130 -22.15 -9.85 -7.50
CA LYS A 130 -23.41 -9.13 -7.34
C LYS A 130 -23.42 -7.94 -8.31
N GLN A 131 -24.62 -7.52 -8.71
CA GLN A 131 -24.73 -6.30 -9.49
C GLN A 131 -24.27 -5.07 -8.68
N ASP A 132 -23.61 -4.16 -9.35
CA ASP A 132 -23.28 -2.83 -8.82
C ASP A 132 -24.48 -1.89 -9.11
N HIS A 133 -25.45 -1.89 -8.21
CA HIS A 133 -26.75 -1.27 -8.36
C HIS A 133 -27.55 -1.90 -9.52
N ASP A 134 -27.68 -1.22 -10.65
CA ASP A 134 -28.43 -1.66 -11.86
C ASP A 134 -27.51 -2.17 -12.98
N LEU A 135 -26.19 -2.09 -12.80
CA LEU A 135 -25.22 -2.61 -13.74
C LEU A 135 -24.56 -3.92 -13.25
N ALA A 136 -24.52 -4.90 -14.12
CA ALA A 136 -23.70 -6.09 -13.88
C ALA A 136 -22.22 -5.75 -14.06
N VAL A 137 -21.36 -6.36 -13.25
CA VAL A 137 -19.91 -6.29 -13.45
C VAL A 137 -19.54 -7.27 -14.56
N LEU A 138 -19.20 -6.74 -15.72
CA LEU A 138 -18.97 -7.52 -16.95
C LEU A 138 -17.53 -7.36 -17.44
N ARG A 139 -17.12 -8.25 -18.35
CA ARG A 139 -15.89 -8.10 -19.16
C ARG A 139 -16.17 -7.64 -20.59
N THR A 140 -17.43 -7.46 -20.92
CA THR A 140 -17.91 -6.95 -22.21
C THR A 140 -18.53 -5.58 -22.02
N PRO A 141 -18.48 -4.70 -23.02
CA PRO A 141 -19.12 -3.40 -22.92
C PRO A 141 -20.64 -3.55 -22.90
N VAL A 142 -21.31 -2.60 -22.25
CA VAL A 142 -22.76 -2.44 -22.31
C VAL A 142 -23.06 -1.40 -23.38
N MET A 143 -23.82 -1.79 -24.39
CA MET A 143 -24.23 -0.87 -25.45
C MET A 143 -25.36 0.03 -24.94
N ILE A 144 -25.21 1.32 -25.18
CA ILE A 144 -26.20 2.34 -24.85
C ILE A 144 -26.95 2.73 -26.09
N ASP A 145 -28.19 2.38 -26.11
CA ASP A 145 -29.18 2.68 -27.13
C ASP A 145 -30.28 3.60 -26.58
N ASP A 146 -31.36 3.76 -27.33
CA ASP A 146 -32.50 4.59 -26.93
C ASP A 146 -33.30 4.02 -25.74
N ASP A 147 -33.30 2.70 -25.53
CA ASP A 147 -34.12 2.03 -24.53
C ASP A 147 -33.46 2.07 -23.13
N ASN A 148 -32.12 2.09 -23.08
CA ASN A 148 -31.36 2.04 -21.84
C ASN A 148 -30.53 3.32 -21.57
N LEU A 149 -30.81 4.39 -22.31
CA LEU A 149 -30.12 5.69 -22.22
C LEU A 149 -30.14 6.29 -20.81
N ASN A 150 -31.17 5.96 -20.02
CA ASN A 150 -31.33 6.38 -18.63
C ASN A 150 -30.16 5.94 -17.75
N ILE A 151 -29.59 4.76 -17.98
CA ILE A 151 -28.42 4.27 -17.22
C ILE A 151 -27.28 5.27 -17.32
N LEU A 152 -26.96 5.72 -18.53
CA LEU A 152 -25.88 6.69 -18.75
C LEU A 152 -26.26 8.08 -18.25
N THR A 153 -27.50 8.52 -18.45
CA THR A 153 -27.94 9.86 -18.00
C THR A 153 -27.92 9.98 -16.47
N ASP A 154 -28.29 8.95 -15.75
CA ASP A 154 -28.23 8.90 -14.29
C ASP A 154 -26.79 8.98 -13.79
N VAL A 155 -25.87 8.32 -14.49
CA VAL A 155 -24.43 8.41 -14.18
C VAL A 155 -23.90 9.84 -14.40
N ILE A 156 -24.20 10.44 -15.54
CA ILE A 156 -23.72 11.79 -15.92
C ILE A 156 -24.31 12.86 -14.97
N ASN A 157 -25.59 12.73 -14.62
CA ASN A 157 -26.28 13.65 -13.73
C ASN A 157 -26.00 13.39 -12.24
N GLY A 158 -25.20 12.36 -11.94
CA GLY A 158 -24.83 12.02 -10.56
C GLY A 158 -25.94 11.42 -9.73
N GLN A 159 -26.94 10.86 -10.35
CA GLN A 159 -28.09 10.19 -9.69
C GLN A 159 -27.81 8.69 -9.47
N SER A 160 -26.82 8.15 -10.19
CA SER A 160 -26.37 6.76 -10.06
C SER A 160 -25.76 6.47 -8.68
N LYS A 161 -25.98 5.25 -8.19
CA LYS A 161 -25.44 4.73 -6.94
C LYS A 161 -24.32 3.70 -7.16
N HIS A 162 -23.76 3.63 -8.35
CA HIS A 162 -22.66 2.73 -8.66
C HIS A 162 -21.46 2.98 -7.77
N ARG A 163 -20.77 1.93 -7.40
CA ARG A 163 -19.56 1.98 -6.59
C ARG A 163 -18.30 1.99 -7.45
N LEU A 164 -18.38 1.37 -8.62
CA LEU A 164 -17.32 1.40 -9.61
C LEU A 164 -17.45 2.63 -10.50
N PRO A 165 -16.35 3.20 -11.00
CA PRO A 165 -16.37 4.20 -12.05
C PRO A 165 -17.09 3.70 -13.29
N VAL A 166 -17.67 4.63 -14.03
CA VAL A 166 -18.28 4.36 -15.33
C VAL A 166 -17.46 5.03 -16.41
N VAL A 167 -17.01 4.26 -17.37
CA VAL A 167 -16.30 4.71 -18.57
C VAL A 167 -17.30 4.73 -19.71
N PHE A 168 -17.60 5.91 -20.21
CA PHE A 168 -18.47 6.07 -21.37
C PHE A 168 -17.63 6.35 -22.62
N VAL A 169 -17.83 5.55 -23.66
CA VAL A 169 -17.18 5.67 -24.96
C VAL A 169 -18.20 6.15 -25.98
N SER A 170 -18.04 7.38 -26.46
CA SER A 170 -18.89 7.90 -27.52
C SER A 170 -18.38 7.51 -28.91
N LYS A 171 -19.26 7.38 -29.89
CA LYS A 171 -18.91 7.13 -31.28
C LYS A 171 -18.16 8.32 -31.89
N THR A 172 -17.24 8.03 -32.79
CA THR A 172 -16.56 9.05 -33.60
C THR A 172 -17.54 9.75 -34.56
N ALA A 173 -17.10 10.80 -35.23
CA ALA A 173 -17.93 11.47 -36.24
C ALA A 173 -18.36 10.54 -37.39
N ASN A 174 -17.65 9.45 -37.62
CA ASN A 174 -17.98 8.47 -38.67
C ASN A 174 -18.78 7.27 -38.10
N ASP A 175 -19.28 7.34 -36.88
CA ASP A 175 -20.01 6.27 -36.17
C ASP A 175 -19.14 5.06 -35.84
N ASP A 176 -17.82 5.20 -35.85
CA ASP A 176 -16.89 4.16 -35.44
C ASP A 176 -16.56 4.27 -33.94
N ASP A 177 -16.02 3.20 -33.35
CA ASP A 177 -15.47 3.24 -32.00
C ASP A 177 -14.08 3.89 -32.01
N PRO A 178 -13.79 4.80 -31.05
CA PRO A 178 -12.48 5.46 -30.98
C PRO A 178 -11.36 4.55 -30.47
N VAL A 179 -11.72 3.41 -29.87
CA VAL A 179 -10.83 2.39 -29.32
C VAL A 179 -11.46 1.00 -29.49
N ASP A 180 -10.67 -0.05 -29.35
CA ASP A 180 -11.23 -1.40 -29.19
C ASP A 180 -11.99 -1.50 -27.86
N VAL A 181 -13.31 -1.34 -27.91
CA VAL A 181 -14.19 -1.29 -26.75
C VAL A 181 -14.28 -2.64 -26.02
N SER A 182 -14.17 -3.75 -26.75
CA SER A 182 -14.16 -5.09 -26.19
C SER A 182 -12.91 -5.33 -25.36
N ARG A 183 -11.75 -4.94 -25.89
CA ARG A 183 -10.48 -5.00 -25.19
C ARG A 183 -10.44 -4.04 -24.01
N LEU A 184 -11.01 -2.84 -24.14
CA LEU A 184 -11.11 -1.87 -23.05
C LEU A 184 -11.95 -2.42 -21.91
N ALA A 185 -13.14 -2.97 -22.19
CA ALA A 185 -14.01 -3.58 -21.19
C ALA A 185 -13.36 -4.77 -20.51
N ALA A 186 -12.70 -5.64 -21.27
CA ALA A 186 -11.96 -6.77 -20.71
C ALA A 186 -10.80 -6.32 -19.82
N SER A 187 -10.15 -5.20 -20.14
CA SER A 187 -9.06 -4.62 -19.34
C SER A 187 -9.53 -3.89 -18.09
N LEU A 188 -10.79 -3.45 -18.04
CA LEU A 188 -11.39 -2.72 -16.91
C LEU A 188 -12.34 -3.55 -16.06
N LYS A 189 -12.51 -4.84 -16.35
CA LYS A 189 -13.41 -5.73 -15.60
C LYS A 189 -13.14 -5.64 -14.09
N GLY A 190 -14.19 -5.38 -13.31
CA GLY A 190 -14.08 -5.23 -11.86
C GLY A 190 -13.40 -3.95 -11.37
N ALA A 191 -12.96 -3.08 -12.28
CA ALA A 191 -12.42 -1.76 -11.96
C ALA A 191 -13.35 -0.62 -12.41
N ALA A 192 -14.11 -0.82 -13.49
CA ALA A 192 -15.12 0.11 -13.99
C ALA A 192 -16.15 -0.61 -14.85
N HIS A 193 -17.32 0.01 -14.99
CA HIS A 193 -18.28 -0.35 -16.04
C HIS A 193 -17.90 0.36 -17.34
N VAL A 194 -18.00 -0.32 -18.47
CA VAL A 194 -17.74 0.27 -19.79
C VAL A 194 -19.06 0.33 -20.55
N LEU A 195 -19.56 1.55 -20.75
CA LEU A 195 -20.74 1.87 -21.51
C LEU A 195 -20.30 2.42 -22.86
N VAL A 196 -20.87 1.91 -23.92
CA VAL A 196 -20.51 2.30 -25.30
C VAL A 196 -21.74 2.79 -26.02
N GLN A 197 -21.64 3.94 -26.61
CA GLN A 197 -22.70 4.48 -27.45
C GLN A 197 -22.92 3.56 -28.65
N GLU A 198 -24.16 3.16 -28.91
CA GLU A 198 -24.49 2.32 -30.07
C GLU A 198 -24.30 3.10 -31.40
N SER A 199 -24.84 4.32 -31.45
CA SER A 199 -24.75 5.17 -32.63
C SER A 199 -24.79 6.67 -32.29
N ASN A 200 -24.24 7.49 -33.15
CA ASN A 200 -24.32 8.95 -33.07
C ASN A 200 -25.76 9.51 -33.14
N CYS A 201 -26.73 8.71 -33.57
CA CYS A 201 -28.16 9.07 -33.61
C CYS A 201 -28.68 9.44 -32.19
N THR A 202 -28.11 8.86 -31.15
CA THR A 202 -28.48 9.14 -29.76
C THR A 202 -27.89 10.46 -29.21
N ASN A 203 -26.94 11.10 -29.90
CA ASN A 203 -26.25 12.31 -29.42
C ASN A 203 -27.19 13.46 -29.04
N TYR A 204 -28.24 13.70 -29.81
CA TYR A 204 -29.19 14.78 -29.51
C TYR A 204 -30.00 14.48 -28.23
N LYS A 205 -30.44 13.24 -28.07
CA LYS A 205 -31.19 12.80 -26.87
C LYS A 205 -30.30 12.87 -25.63
N LEU A 206 -29.07 12.33 -25.72
CA LEU A 206 -28.08 12.40 -24.66
C LEU A 206 -27.77 13.83 -24.24
N ARG A 207 -27.51 14.71 -25.21
CA ARG A 207 -27.23 16.12 -24.98
C ARG A 207 -28.34 16.79 -24.18
N ASN A 208 -29.59 16.55 -24.56
CA ASN A 208 -30.73 17.15 -23.87
C ASN A 208 -30.93 16.56 -22.48
N ALA A 209 -30.83 15.25 -22.31
CA ALA A 209 -30.99 14.59 -21.03
C ALA A 209 -29.86 14.89 -20.02
N CYS A 210 -28.67 15.15 -20.53
CA CYS A 210 -27.47 15.44 -19.70
C CYS A 210 -27.10 16.91 -19.65
N GLU A 211 -27.94 17.84 -20.13
CA GLU A 211 -27.65 19.29 -20.16
C GLU A 211 -26.30 19.60 -20.83
N SER A 212 -25.96 18.88 -21.89
CA SER A 212 -24.68 18.98 -22.62
C SER A 212 -23.43 18.60 -21.82
N LYS A 213 -23.56 17.81 -20.75
CA LYS A 213 -22.44 17.31 -19.93
C LYS A 213 -21.86 15.99 -20.44
N ASN A 214 -22.49 15.36 -21.45
CA ASN A 214 -22.03 14.11 -22.05
C ASN A 214 -20.84 14.30 -22.99
N GLU A 215 -20.08 13.26 -23.22
CA GLU A 215 -19.07 13.15 -24.28
C GLU A 215 -19.73 12.82 -25.61
N TYR A 216 -19.03 13.21 -26.71
CA TYR A 216 -19.44 12.95 -28.10
C TYR A 216 -18.23 12.97 -29.02
N TYR A 217 -18.40 12.50 -30.26
CA TYR A 217 -17.39 12.45 -31.32
C TYR A 217 -16.10 11.73 -30.95
N GLY A 218 -16.23 10.55 -30.35
CA GLY A 218 -15.12 9.67 -30.00
C GLY A 218 -14.44 10.05 -28.68
N ALA A 219 -14.95 11.03 -27.95
CA ALA A 219 -14.44 11.31 -26.62
C ALA A 219 -14.83 10.20 -25.63
N ILE A 220 -13.95 9.93 -24.69
CA ILE A 220 -14.18 8.97 -23.61
C ILE A 220 -14.28 9.73 -22.30
N GLY A 221 -15.39 9.53 -21.57
CA GLY A 221 -15.63 10.09 -20.25
C GLY A 221 -15.42 9.04 -19.14
N ILE A 222 -14.78 9.41 -18.06
CA ILE A 222 -14.71 8.61 -16.83
C ILE A 222 -15.50 9.33 -15.76
N TYR A 223 -16.59 8.75 -15.32
CA TYR A 223 -17.46 9.25 -14.26
C TYR A 223 -17.16 8.50 -12.97
N TYR A 224 -16.75 9.24 -11.95
CA TYR A 224 -16.40 8.63 -10.67
C TYR A 224 -17.61 8.59 -9.73
N PRO A 225 -17.75 7.55 -8.88
CA PRO A 225 -18.87 7.42 -7.95
C PRO A 225 -19.01 8.59 -6.97
N ARG A 226 -17.90 9.27 -6.67
CA ARG A 226 -17.91 10.46 -5.81
C ARG A 226 -18.01 11.71 -6.68
N LEU A 227 -19.16 12.36 -6.65
CA LEU A 227 -19.42 13.61 -7.41
C LEU A 227 -18.37 14.70 -7.19
N ALA A 228 -17.80 14.79 -5.98
CA ALA A 228 -16.76 15.76 -5.66
C ALA A 228 -15.46 15.60 -6.49
N ILE A 229 -15.23 14.43 -7.07
CA ILE A 229 -14.06 14.17 -7.94
C ILE A 229 -14.32 14.68 -9.35
N GLY A 230 -15.61 14.85 -9.72
CA GLY A 230 -16.04 15.21 -11.07
C GLY A 230 -15.88 14.06 -12.05
N HIS A 231 -15.65 14.40 -13.31
CA HIS A 231 -15.38 13.43 -14.37
C HIS A 231 -14.10 13.80 -15.12
N ARG A 232 -13.49 12.82 -15.78
CA ARG A 232 -12.34 13.04 -16.67
C ARG A 232 -12.73 12.78 -18.10
N LYS A 233 -12.29 13.65 -19.01
CA LYS A 233 -12.56 13.56 -20.43
C LYS A 233 -11.27 13.33 -21.21
N TYR A 234 -11.31 12.37 -22.12
CA TYR A 234 -10.23 12.05 -23.04
C TYR A 234 -10.72 12.24 -24.47
N LEU A 235 -10.06 13.15 -25.18
CA LEU A 235 -10.45 13.46 -26.55
C LEU A 235 -9.82 12.48 -27.53
N TYR A 236 -10.63 11.98 -28.46
CA TYR A 236 -10.14 11.21 -29.60
C TYR A 236 -9.37 12.10 -30.57
N ARG A 237 -8.28 11.56 -31.12
CA ARG A 237 -7.51 12.17 -32.20
C ARG A 237 -7.28 11.12 -33.27
N ARG A 238 -7.49 11.49 -34.52
CA ARG A 238 -7.15 10.63 -35.64
C ARG A 238 -5.63 10.49 -35.73
N GLY A 239 -5.13 9.27 -35.80
CA GLY A 239 -3.71 8.98 -36.00
C GLY A 239 -3.46 7.50 -35.77
N GLU A 240 -2.49 6.93 -36.45
CA GLU A 240 -2.11 5.52 -36.33
C GLU A 240 -1.64 5.21 -34.90
N GLY A 241 -2.22 4.19 -34.27
CA GLY A 241 -1.89 3.77 -32.91
C GLY A 241 -2.41 4.67 -31.80
N TYR A 242 -3.15 5.74 -32.11
CA TYR A 242 -3.69 6.63 -31.05
C TYR A 242 -4.80 5.98 -30.24
N ASP A 243 -5.54 5.06 -30.81
CA ASP A 243 -6.56 4.22 -30.15
C ASP A 243 -5.98 3.45 -28.96
N ALA A 244 -4.82 2.80 -29.14
CA ALA A 244 -4.13 2.08 -28.10
C ALA A 244 -3.64 3.02 -26.98
N ILE A 245 -3.08 4.18 -27.34
CA ILE A 245 -2.63 5.20 -26.38
C ILE A 245 -3.81 5.77 -25.59
N LEU A 246 -4.94 6.01 -26.25
CA LEU A 246 -6.16 6.51 -25.64
C LEU A 246 -6.71 5.49 -24.64
N ALA A 247 -6.82 4.22 -25.05
CA ALA A 247 -7.25 3.13 -24.18
C ALA A 247 -6.33 2.99 -22.96
N GLU A 248 -5.02 3.03 -23.15
CA GLU A 248 -4.06 2.93 -22.05
C GLU A 248 -4.22 4.07 -21.03
N LYS A 249 -4.41 5.32 -21.50
CA LYS A 249 -4.65 6.48 -20.62
C LYS A 249 -5.92 6.30 -19.78
N VAL A 250 -6.99 5.80 -20.38
CA VAL A 250 -8.25 5.53 -19.69
C VAL A 250 -8.07 4.42 -18.64
N ILE A 251 -7.46 3.29 -19.03
CA ILE A 251 -7.18 2.17 -18.13
C ILE A 251 -6.33 2.65 -16.94
N ARG A 252 -5.25 3.36 -17.21
CA ARG A 252 -4.37 3.91 -16.17
C ARG A 252 -5.13 4.82 -15.21
N ALA A 253 -5.98 5.71 -15.70
CA ALA A 253 -6.74 6.64 -14.88
C ALA A 253 -7.75 5.92 -13.95
N VAL A 254 -8.43 4.91 -14.45
CA VAL A 254 -9.39 4.10 -13.68
C VAL A 254 -8.66 3.32 -12.59
N ILE A 255 -7.57 2.62 -12.93
CA ILE A 255 -6.80 1.83 -11.98
C ILE A 255 -6.17 2.74 -10.92
N GLN A 256 -5.60 3.87 -11.31
CA GLN A 256 -5.07 4.85 -10.36
C GLN A 256 -6.14 5.34 -9.38
N TYR A 257 -7.35 5.60 -9.87
CA TYR A 257 -8.47 5.97 -8.99
C TYR A 257 -8.76 4.86 -7.97
N GLY A 258 -8.92 3.61 -8.41
CA GLY A 258 -9.14 2.47 -7.51
C GLY A 258 -8.05 2.34 -6.44
N ASN A 259 -6.79 2.55 -6.84
CA ASN A 259 -5.64 2.48 -5.94
C ASN A 259 -5.57 3.63 -4.91
N THR A 260 -6.28 4.75 -5.14
CA THR A 260 -6.35 5.87 -4.19
C THR A 260 -7.46 5.71 -3.15
N LEU A 261 -8.36 4.75 -3.34
CA LEU A 261 -9.43 4.53 -2.39
C LEU A 261 -8.89 3.95 -1.08
N MET A 262 -9.34 4.54 0.03
CA MET A 262 -9.02 4.00 1.35
C MET A 262 -9.72 2.65 1.54
N VAL A 263 -8.96 1.65 1.91
CA VAL A 263 -9.43 0.29 2.18
C VAL A 263 -9.27 0.01 3.67
N ASP A 264 -10.31 -0.55 4.29
CA ASP A 264 -10.19 -1.04 5.66
C ASP A 264 -9.08 -2.09 5.73
N PRO A 265 -8.19 -2.06 6.73
CA PRO A 265 -7.12 -3.04 6.88
C PRO A 265 -7.58 -4.49 6.80
N LEU A 266 -8.80 -4.80 7.26
CA LEU A 266 -9.35 -6.17 7.19
C LEU A 266 -9.69 -6.64 5.76
N TYR A 267 -9.63 -5.77 4.77
CA TYR A 267 -9.69 -6.12 3.36
C TYR A 267 -8.31 -6.23 2.71
N THR A 268 -7.24 -6.27 3.50
CA THR A 268 -5.87 -6.52 3.05
C THR A 268 -5.32 -7.77 3.73
N TRP A 269 -4.48 -8.52 3.02
CA TRP A 269 -3.77 -9.65 3.61
C TRP A 269 -3.00 -9.25 4.89
N GLN A 270 -2.23 -8.18 4.79
CA GLN A 270 -1.41 -7.71 5.90
C GLN A 270 -2.25 -7.34 7.13
N GLY A 271 -3.40 -6.69 6.91
CA GLY A 271 -4.30 -6.31 8.00
C GLY A 271 -4.94 -7.54 8.67
N VAL A 272 -5.37 -8.52 7.88
CA VAL A 272 -5.92 -9.79 8.42
C VAL A 272 -4.84 -10.55 9.18
N ASN A 273 -3.63 -10.67 8.62
CA ASN A 273 -2.51 -11.35 9.29
C ASN A 273 -2.13 -10.65 10.60
N ASN A 274 -2.05 -9.33 10.60
CA ASN A 274 -1.78 -8.54 11.80
C ASN A 274 -2.90 -8.72 12.87
N ALA A 275 -4.16 -8.76 12.45
CA ALA A 275 -5.28 -9.00 13.33
C ALA A 275 -5.21 -10.41 13.96
N LEU A 276 -4.92 -11.43 13.16
CA LEU A 276 -4.71 -12.80 13.63
C LEU A 276 -3.55 -12.91 14.63
N LEU A 277 -2.43 -12.26 14.34
CA LEU A 277 -1.27 -12.23 15.23
C LEU A 277 -1.62 -11.51 16.55
N ARG A 278 -2.34 -10.42 16.48
CA ARG A 278 -2.81 -9.67 17.64
C ARG A 278 -3.74 -10.52 18.52
N ASP A 279 -4.73 -11.18 17.90
CA ASP A 279 -5.67 -12.04 18.63
C ASP A 279 -4.93 -13.20 19.30
N ARG A 280 -4.00 -13.84 18.60
CA ARG A 280 -3.14 -14.89 19.19
C ARG A 280 -2.33 -14.37 20.37
N TYR A 281 -1.77 -13.18 20.24
CA TYR A 281 -1.02 -12.56 21.35
C TYR A 281 -1.91 -12.27 22.56
N ILE A 282 -3.13 -11.74 22.31
CA ILE A 282 -4.11 -11.47 23.39
C ILE A 282 -4.49 -12.77 24.08
N SER A 283 -4.88 -13.82 23.32
CA SER A 283 -5.23 -15.12 23.88
C SER A 283 -4.08 -15.74 24.70
N GLN A 284 -2.86 -15.70 24.17
CA GLN A 284 -1.69 -16.18 24.94
C GLN A 284 -1.43 -15.38 26.21
N LYS A 285 -1.69 -14.07 26.17
CA LYS A 285 -1.57 -13.22 27.36
C LYS A 285 -2.65 -13.57 28.39
N GLU A 286 -3.89 -13.76 27.94
CA GLU A 286 -5.01 -14.17 28.79
C GLU A 286 -4.78 -15.55 29.40
N GLU A 287 -4.31 -16.51 28.60
CA GLU A 287 -3.94 -17.86 29.11
C GLU A 287 -2.82 -17.79 30.14
N ARG A 288 -1.80 -16.95 29.92
CA ARG A 288 -0.72 -16.76 30.91
C ARG A 288 -1.23 -16.11 32.19
N THR A 289 -2.07 -15.06 32.06
CA THR A 289 -2.66 -14.43 33.26
C THR A 289 -3.57 -15.38 34.03
N ALA A 290 -4.41 -16.15 33.33
CA ALA A 290 -5.24 -17.18 33.95
C ALA A 290 -4.41 -18.30 34.64
N ALA A 291 -3.31 -18.72 33.99
CA ALA A 291 -2.38 -19.69 34.58
C ALA A 291 -1.67 -19.13 35.83
N ASP A 292 -1.28 -17.84 35.76
CA ASP A 292 -0.65 -17.16 36.90
C ASP A 292 -1.65 -16.94 38.06
N GLU A 293 -2.91 -16.62 37.75
CA GLU A 293 -3.98 -16.54 38.73
C GLU A 293 -4.29 -17.93 39.35
N ALA A 294 -4.37 -18.97 38.52
CA ALA A 294 -4.55 -20.34 39.01
C ALA A 294 -3.37 -20.79 39.88
N ARG A 295 -2.14 -20.44 39.51
CA ARG A 295 -0.95 -20.68 40.35
C ARG A 295 -1.03 -19.93 41.69
N ARG A 296 -1.45 -18.64 41.64
CA ARG A 296 -1.65 -17.87 42.89
C ARG A 296 -2.72 -18.52 43.77
N LEU A 297 -3.86 -18.89 43.18
CA LEU A 297 -4.93 -19.58 43.90
C LEU A 297 -4.48 -20.93 44.48
N ALA A 298 -3.72 -21.72 43.73
CA ALA A 298 -3.14 -22.97 44.21
C ALA A 298 -2.12 -22.74 45.32
N MET A 299 -1.29 -21.69 45.21
CA MET A 299 -0.38 -21.30 46.30
C MET A 299 -1.14 -20.81 47.52
N TYR A 300 -2.21 -20.06 47.38
CA TYR A 300 -3.07 -19.66 48.49
C TYR A 300 -3.69 -20.86 49.16
N LYS A 301 -4.24 -21.82 48.41
CA LYS A 301 -4.77 -23.09 48.99
C LYS A 301 -3.71 -23.93 49.66
N LEU A 302 -2.51 -24.00 49.10
CA LEU A 302 -1.36 -24.67 49.75
C LEU A 302 -0.91 -23.94 51.02
N PHE A 303 -0.99 -22.61 51.00
CA PHE A 303 -0.68 -21.79 52.17
C PHE A 303 -1.74 -21.96 53.27
N GLU A 304 -3.03 -21.96 52.90
CA GLU A 304 -4.14 -22.27 53.81
C GLU A 304 -3.99 -23.67 54.43
N LEU A 305 -3.75 -24.69 53.62
CA LEU A 305 -3.51 -26.04 54.08
C LEU A 305 -2.28 -26.15 55.00
N LYS A 306 -1.20 -25.42 54.68
CA LYS A 306 -0.04 -25.34 55.58
C LYS A 306 -0.35 -24.58 56.85
N SER A 307 -1.16 -23.49 56.77
CA SER A 307 -1.55 -22.75 57.96
C SER A 307 -2.50 -23.56 58.87
N GLU A 308 -3.41 -24.34 58.27
CA GLU A 308 -4.27 -25.28 59.01
C GLU A 308 -3.48 -26.43 59.66
N MET A 309 -2.45 -26.93 58.98
CA MET A 309 -1.54 -27.90 59.58
C MET A 309 -0.69 -27.28 60.69
N GLN A 310 -0.23 -26.05 60.49
CA GLN A 310 0.57 -25.34 61.49
C GLN A 310 -0.26 -24.85 62.65
N GLN A 311 -1.56 -24.52 62.46
CA GLN A 311 -2.51 -24.24 63.59
C GLN A 311 -2.79 -25.42 64.45
N LYS A 312 -2.71 -26.64 63.95
CA LYS A 312 -2.78 -27.85 64.74
C LYS A 312 -1.53 -28.09 65.61
N GLU A 313 -0.38 -27.57 65.18
CA GLU A 313 0.87 -27.61 65.95
C GLU A 313 1.10 -26.39 66.87
N ASP A 314 0.46 -25.26 66.53
CA ASP A 314 0.75 -23.95 67.15
C ASP A 314 -0.42 -23.38 67.99
N SER A 315 -1.09 -24.19 68.83
CA SER A 315 -2.01 -23.66 69.87
C SER A 315 -1.33 -22.74 70.91
N MET A 316 -0.04 -22.46 70.73
CA MET A 316 0.75 -21.53 71.56
C MET A 316 1.19 -20.26 70.89
N ARG A 317 0.78 -20.00 69.61
CA ARG A 317 1.17 -18.79 68.91
C ARG A 317 0.01 -17.85 68.53
N GLU A 318 -1.15 -17.96 69.24
CA GLU A 318 -2.32 -17.07 68.91
C GLU A 318 -2.02 -15.57 69.06
N GLN A 319 -1.05 -15.15 69.85
CA GLN A 319 -0.68 -13.74 69.95
C GLN A 319 0.07 -13.21 68.76
N ALA A 320 0.94 -13.98 68.09
CA ALA A 320 1.68 -13.56 66.91
C ALA A 320 0.78 -13.49 65.66
N VAL A 321 -0.32 -14.29 65.63
CA VAL A 321 -1.30 -14.27 64.53
C VAL A 321 -2.16 -13.00 64.55
N MET A 322 -2.43 -12.45 65.75
CA MET A 322 -3.18 -11.17 65.87
C MET A 322 -2.38 -9.98 65.37
N GLU A 323 -1.08 -9.92 65.63
CA GLU A 323 -0.22 -8.85 65.10
C GLU A 323 -0.04 -8.94 63.57
N ALA A 324 0.13 -10.17 63.05
CA ALA A 324 0.23 -10.39 61.60
C ALA A 324 -1.07 -10.01 60.83
N LYS A 325 -2.25 -10.22 61.49
CA LYS A 325 -3.53 -9.80 60.91
C LYS A 325 -3.68 -8.27 60.86
N ALA A 326 -3.23 -7.58 61.92
CA ALA A 326 -3.27 -6.12 61.95
C ALA A 326 -2.31 -5.48 60.91
N GLU A 327 -1.24 -6.18 60.56
CA GLU A 327 -0.30 -5.73 59.53
C GLU A 327 -0.84 -5.98 58.10
N ALA A 328 -1.54 -7.14 57.91
CA ALA A 328 -2.21 -7.45 56.65
C ALA A 328 -3.36 -6.45 56.31
N ASP A 329 -4.11 -6.02 57.30
CA ASP A 329 -5.15 -5.02 57.14
C ASP A 329 -4.58 -3.64 56.77
N LYS A 330 -3.41 -3.27 57.33
CA LYS A 330 -2.69 -2.05 56.91
C LYS A 330 -2.19 -2.11 55.47
N ILE A 331 -1.76 -3.31 55.00
CA ILE A 331 -1.31 -3.52 53.63
C ILE A 331 -2.50 -3.49 52.69
N LEU A 332 -3.65 -4.05 53.05
CA LEU A 332 -4.89 -3.98 52.26
C LEU A 332 -5.39 -2.53 52.09
N ASP A 333 -5.37 -1.73 53.17
CA ASP A 333 -5.69 -0.31 53.10
C ASP A 333 -4.73 0.47 52.21
N SER A 334 -3.46 0.06 52.15
CA SER A 334 -2.46 0.62 51.22
C SER A 334 -2.78 0.27 49.78
N PHE A 335 -3.17 -0.98 49.50
CA PHE A 335 -3.54 -1.45 48.16
C PHE A 335 -4.82 -0.77 47.66
N ASP A 336 -5.82 -0.58 48.49
CA ASP A 336 -7.06 0.13 48.13
C ASP A 336 -6.77 1.60 47.80
N ASN A 337 -5.86 2.22 48.53
CA ASN A 337 -5.41 3.59 48.22
C ASN A 337 -4.64 3.67 46.90
N ASP A 338 -3.80 2.69 46.58
CA ASP A 338 -3.07 2.65 45.33
C ASP A 338 -4.00 2.33 44.14
N MET A 339 -4.99 1.46 44.34
CA MET A 339 -6.01 1.18 43.31
C MET A 339 -6.88 2.39 43.01
N GLN A 340 -7.28 3.18 44.01
CA GLN A 340 -7.99 4.44 43.81
C GLN A 340 -7.14 5.47 43.09
N ARG A 341 -5.82 5.56 43.39
CA ARG A 341 -4.89 6.42 42.65
C ARG A 341 -4.75 6.01 41.18
N MET A 342 -4.63 4.70 40.92
CA MET A 342 -4.55 4.20 39.54
C MET A 342 -5.85 4.45 38.75
N GLN A 343 -7.02 4.29 39.40
CA GLN A 343 -8.31 4.60 38.77
C GLN A 343 -8.45 6.09 38.44
N ALA A 344 -7.99 6.96 39.35
CA ALA A 344 -7.99 8.41 39.09
C ALA A 344 -7.04 8.79 37.93
N GLU A 345 -5.90 8.13 37.84
CA GLU A 345 -4.95 8.33 36.75
C GLU A 345 -5.47 7.78 35.40
N ILE A 346 -6.14 6.61 35.41
CA ILE A 346 -6.84 6.08 34.22
C ILE A 346 -7.92 7.05 33.75
N ALA A 347 -8.73 7.60 34.65
CA ALA A 347 -9.74 8.58 34.31
C ALA A 347 -9.12 9.88 33.77
N ARG A 348 -7.95 10.28 34.29
CA ARG A 348 -7.19 11.44 33.80
C ARG A 348 -6.65 11.17 32.39
N LEU A 349 -6.05 10.01 32.18
CA LEU A 349 -5.48 9.59 30.90
C LEU A 349 -6.57 9.39 29.85
N SER A 350 -7.74 8.83 30.22
CA SER A 350 -8.89 8.71 29.34
C SER A 350 -9.36 10.08 28.83
N LYS A 351 -9.51 11.06 29.74
CA LYS A 351 -9.84 12.46 29.34
C LYS A 351 -8.76 13.07 28.47
N GLN A 352 -7.51 12.68 28.64
CA GLN A 352 -6.40 13.17 27.83
C GLN A 352 -6.42 12.53 26.44
N ILE A 353 -6.79 11.24 26.36
CA ILE A 353 -7.00 10.53 25.09
C ILE A 353 -8.16 11.18 24.32
N ASP A 354 -9.33 11.37 24.97
CA ASP A 354 -10.48 12.01 24.34
C ASP A 354 -10.14 13.41 23.79
N ARG A 355 -9.34 14.17 24.56
CA ARG A 355 -8.85 15.48 24.12
C ARG A 355 -7.91 15.38 22.91
N LEU A 356 -6.96 14.42 22.96
CA LEU A 356 -6.01 14.20 21.86
C LEU A 356 -6.71 13.63 20.61
N GLU A 357 -7.74 12.79 20.79
CA GLU A 357 -8.55 12.29 19.69
C GLU A 357 -9.35 13.41 19.03
N PHE A 358 -9.96 14.30 19.84
CA PHE A 358 -10.65 15.48 19.32
C PHE A 358 -9.70 16.45 18.60
N GLU A 359 -8.50 16.66 19.16
CA GLU A 359 -7.45 17.48 18.55
C GLU A 359 -6.91 16.84 17.25
N ASN A 360 -6.75 15.52 17.26
CA ASN A 360 -6.35 14.74 16.09
C ASN A 360 -7.41 14.74 14.99
N GLN A 361 -8.70 14.67 15.37
CA GLN A 361 -9.81 14.79 14.45
C GLN A 361 -9.89 16.23 13.86
N GLY A 362 -9.65 17.24 14.69
CA GLY A 362 -9.51 18.63 14.24
C GLY A 362 -8.32 18.85 13.31
N LEU A 363 -7.17 18.21 13.59
CA LEU A 363 -5.98 18.23 12.74
C LEU A 363 -6.21 17.47 11.43
N ARG A 364 -6.87 16.30 11.50
CA ARG A 364 -7.23 15.52 10.30
C ARG A 364 -8.21 16.27 9.41
N THR A 365 -9.15 17.00 9.99
CA THR A 365 -10.10 17.86 9.24
C THR A 365 -9.36 19.04 8.60
N ARG A 366 -8.37 19.62 9.28
CA ARG A 366 -7.49 20.66 8.72
C ARG A 366 -6.55 20.09 7.64
N ILE A 367 -6.03 18.89 7.82
CA ILE A 367 -5.22 18.17 6.83
C ILE A 367 -6.10 17.78 5.64
N ALA A 368 -7.33 17.29 5.86
CA ALA A 368 -8.26 16.95 4.79
C ALA A 368 -8.72 18.17 3.99
N SER A 369 -8.81 19.34 4.61
CA SER A 369 -9.07 20.61 3.91
C SER A 369 -7.84 21.15 3.17
N ASN A 370 -6.62 20.67 3.49
CA ASN A 370 -5.35 21.07 2.88
C ASN A 370 -4.69 19.97 2.00
N ILE A 371 -5.33 18.80 1.90
CA ILE A 371 -4.75 17.61 1.22
C ILE A 371 -4.56 17.78 -0.30
N ASN A 372 -5.07 18.85 -0.88
CA ASN A 372 -4.89 19.09 -2.33
C ASN A 372 -3.81 20.14 -2.69
N THR A 373 -3.06 20.63 -1.71
CA THR A 373 -1.93 21.52 -2.00
C THR A 373 -0.68 20.95 -1.32
N PRO A 374 0.24 20.33 -2.06
CA PRO A 374 1.55 19.97 -1.51
C PRO A 374 2.22 21.20 -0.92
N VAL A 375 2.88 21.05 0.21
CA VAL A 375 3.65 22.13 0.88
C VAL A 375 4.81 22.60 0.01
N LEU A 376 5.28 21.70 -0.86
CA LEU A 376 6.32 21.98 -1.86
C LEU A 376 5.89 21.32 -3.18
N TYR A 377 6.14 22.05 -4.28
CA TYR A 377 6.02 21.54 -5.64
C TYR A 377 7.41 21.38 -6.24
N MET A 378 7.65 20.27 -6.88
CA MET A 378 8.84 20.04 -7.68
C MET A 378 8.41 19.98 -9.15
N GLY A 379 9.18 20.59 -10.04
CA GLY A 379 8.94 20.51 -11.47
C GLY A 379 9.35 19.14 -12.02
N ASP A 380 8.79 18.77 -13.16
CA ASP A 380 8.96 17.48 -13.83
C ASP A 380 10.40 17.23 -14.37
N GLU A 381 11.30 18.19 -14.20
CA GLU A 381 12.68 18.12 -14.73
C GLU A 381 13.69 17.43 -13.77
N ASN A 382 13.32 17.16 -12.53
CA ASN A 382 14.21 16.61 -11.49
C ASN A 382 13.53 15.47 -10.72
N ASP A 383 13.29 14.37 -11.42
CA ASP A 383 12.83 13.13 -10.80
C ASP A 383 13.96 12.45 -10.01
N ASP A 384 13.57 11.59 -9.05
CA ASP A 384 14.50 10.75 -8.30
C ASP A 384 15.37 9.89 -9.24
N PHE A 385 16.67 9.96 -9.12
CA PHE A 385 17.61 9.05 -9.80
C PHE A 385 17.63 7.66 -9.14
N TYR A 386 17.29 7.60 -7.87
CA TYR A 386 17.06 6.38 -7.13
C TYR A 386 15.97 6.63 -6.07
N PRO A 387 15.21 5.61 -5.67
CA PRO A 387 14.07 5.81 -4.79
C PRO A 387 14.41 6.60 -3.53
N GLY A 388 13.72 7.73 -3.36
CA GLY A 388 13.85 8.60 -2.20
C GLY A 388 15.03 9.59 -2.21
N GLU A 389 15.73 9.75 -3.34
CA GLU A 389 16.84 10.68 -3.49
C GLU A 389 16.44 12.11 -3.13
N VAL A 390 15.43 12.65 -3.77
CA VAL A 390 14.99 14.03 -3.57
C VAL A 390 14.56 14.27 -2.13
N LYS A 391 13.88 13.29 -1.54
CA LYS A 391 13.51 13.34 -0.13
C LYS A 391 14.73 13.39 0.78
N ASP A 392 15.71 12.53 0.54
CA ASP A 392 16.96 12.50 1.33
C ASP A 392 17.79 13.76 1.13
N LEU A 393 17.87 14.30 -0.08
CA LEU A 393 18.53 15.57 -0.38
C LEU A 393 17.89 16.75 0.37
N LEU A 394 16.56 16.81 0.40
CA LEU A 394 15.83 17.82 1.16
C LEU A 394 16.08 17.66 2.66
N LEU A 395 16.04 16.44 3.18
CA LEU A 395 16.26 16.16 4.59
C LEU A 395 17.71 16.42 5.01
N ALA A 396 18.70 16.12 4.15
CA ALA A 396 20.10 16.49 4.35
C ALA A 396 20.25 18.00 4.46
N THR A 397 19.70 18.75 3.51
CA THR A 397 19.75 20.22 3.50
C THR A 397 19.09 20.82 4.75
N LEU A 398 17.95 20.27 5.17
CA LEU A 398 17.26 20.70 6.39
C LEU A 398 18.05 20.34 7.64
N SER A 399 18.72 19.20 7.67
CA SER A 399 19.59 18.76 8.77
C SER A 399 20.81 19.69 8.93
N ASP A 400 21.46 20.04 7.85
CA ASP A 400 22.54 21.01 7.84
C ASP A 400 22.09 22.41 8.29
N ALA A 401 20.90 22.81 7.82
CA ALA A 401 20.29 24.06 8.23
C ALA A 401 19.99 24.11 9.74
N VAL A 402 19.47 23.01 10.32
CA VAL A 402 19.18 22.92 11.77
C VAL A 402 20.44 23.10 12.62
N ASN A 403 21.56 22.54 12.20
CA ASN A 403 22.82 22.66 12.92
C ASN A 403 23.30 24.12 13.07
N ASN A 404 22.87 24.98 12.13
CA ASN A 404 23.19 26.41 12.11
C ASN A 404 22.07 27.30 12.67
N MET A 405 20.92 26.70 13.12
CA MET A 405 19.81 27.45 13.66
C MET A 405 19.86 27.59 15.16
N LYS A 406 19.40 28.74 15.65
CA LYS A 406 19.30 28.99 17.09
C LYS A 406 18.20 28.13 17.72
N PRO A 407 18.52 27.25 18.71
CA PRO A 407 17.54 26.45 19.43
C PRO A 407 16.42 27.30 20.07
N LYS A 408 15.26 26.69 20.29
CA LYS A 408 14.05 27.36 20.87
C LYS A 408 13.48 28.47 19.99
N THR A 409 13.61 28.35 18.69
CA THR A 409 12.92 29.22 17.72
C THR A 409 11.90 28.44 16.92
N ARG A 410 10.79 29.07 16.53
CA ARG A 410 9.76 28.44 15.71
C ARG A 410 10.33 27.78 14.46
N ARG A 411 11.30 28.42 13.81
CA ARG A 411 11.98 27.90 12.63
C ARG A 411 12.76 26.61 12.94
N TYR A 412 13.49 26.59 14.06
CA TYR A 412 14.20 25.41 14.52
C TYR A 412 13.26 24.23 14.81
N ASP A 413 12.15 24.51 15.52
CA ASP A 413 11.18 23.49 15.92
C ASP A 413 10.49 22.88 14.69
N VAL A 414 10.05 23.70 13.73
CA VAL A 414 9.41 23.26 12.49
C VAL A 414 10.35 22.39 11.66
N VAL A 415 11.60 22.83 11.45
CA VAL A 415 12.55 22.07 10.64
C VAL A 415 12.94 20.76 11.33
N LYS A 416 13.12 20.79 12.64
CA LYS A 416 13.39 19.58 13.43
C LYS A 416 12.24 18.58 13.39
N ASP A 417 11.02 19.07 13.43
CA ASP A 417 9.81 18.23 13.34
C ASP A 417 9.69 17.60 11.95
N ILE A 418 9.95 18.35 10.89
CA ILE A 418 10.00 17.81 9.51
C ILE A 418 11.02 16.68 9.40
N ILE A 419 12.23 16.89 9.91
CA ILE A 419 13.29 15.85 9.86
C ILE A 419 12.86 14.62 10.65
N LYS A 420 12.30 14.80 11.85
CA LYS A 420 11.86 13.70 12.72
C LYS A 420 10.65 12.93 12.17
N SER A 421 9.76 13.60 11.46
CA SER A 421 8.52 13.03 10.94
C SER A 421 8.70 12.35 9.58
N ASN A 422 9.89 12.42 9.00
CA ASN A 422 10.22 11.79 7.74
C ASN A 422 11.33 10.75 7.91
N ASP A 423 11.21 9.67 7.16
CA ASP A 423 12.23 8.62 7.11
C ASP A 423 13.45 9.14 6.32
N TYR A 424 14.51 9.51 7.05
CA TYR A 424 15.76 9.96 6.49
C TYR A 424 16.74 8.80 6.41
N GLN A 425 16.94 8.27 5.22
CA GLN A 425 17.69 7.04 4.99
C GLN A 425 19.21 7.27 4.86
N HIS A 426 19.65 8.51 4.71
CA HIS A 426 21.07 8.89 4.56
C HIS A 426 21.77 8.21 3.36
N ILE A 427 21.03 7.85 2.31
CA ILE A 427 21.56 7.14 1.15
C ILE A 427 22.63 8.00 0.43
N GLY A 428 22.36 9.30 0.28
CA GLY A 428 23.33 10.23 -0.31
C GLY A 428 24.66 10.26 0.46
N GLU A 429 24.61 10.35 1.79
CA GLU A 429 25.80 10.35 2.65
C GLU A 429 26.57 9.02 2.56
N GLN A 430 25.87 7.89 2.52
CA GLN A 430 26.47 6.56 2.37
C GLN A 430 27.19 6.43 1.01
N ARG A 431 26.58 6.93 -0.07
CA ARG A 431 27.18 6.94 -1.40
C ARG A 431 28.38 7.89 -1.46
N ALA A 432 28.28 9.08 -0.89
CA ALA A 432 29.39 10.01 -0.77
C ALA A 432 30.55 9.40 0.00
N ALA A 433 30.28 8.70 1.11
CA ALA A 433 31.30 7.98 1.88
C ALA A 433 31.99 6.88 1.06
N LYS A 434 31.24 6.16 0.24
CA LYS A 434 31.75 5.14 -0.68
C LYS A 434 32.65 5.74 -1.75
N VAL A 435 32.23 6.84 -2.37
CA VAL A 435 33.04 7.60 -3.32
C VAL A 435 34.34 8.11 -2.66
N LYS A 436 34.24 8.62 -1.45
CA LYS A 436 35.39 9.07 -0.68
C LYS A 436 36.37 7.93 -0.43
N ALA A 437 35.89 6.76 -0.03
CA ALA A 437 36.75 5.59 0.19
C ALA A 437 37.42 5.11 -1.11
N LEU A 438 36.73 5.16 -2.24
CA LEU A 438 37.24 4.73 -3.54
C LEU A 438 38.34 5.70 -4.08
N LEU A 439 38.16 7.00 -3.87
CA LEU A 439 38.99 8.03 -4.47
C LEU A 439 40.08 8.60 -3.55
N THR A 440 40.09 8.22 -2.27
CA THR A 440 41.11 8.76 -1.28
C THR A 440 42.54 8.52 -1.73
N ASN A 441 42.83 7.37 -2.36
CA ASN A 441 44.13 7.00 -2.88
C ASN A 441 44.09 6.77 -4.40
N TYR A 442 43.38 7.63 -5.08
CA TYR A 442 43.20 7.50 -6.53
C TYR A 442 44.50 7.69 -7.28
N SER A 443 44.94 6.64 -7.99
CA SER A 443 46.14 6.63 -8.83
C SER A 443 45.81 6.38 -10.30
N GLY A 444 44.53 6.32 -10.66
CA GLY A 444 44.02 6.09 -12.01
C GLY A 444 42.72 5.29 -11.99
N MET A 445 42.05 5.22 -13.13
CA MET A 445 40.76 4.50 -13.29
C MET A 445 40.98 2.99 -13.37
N THR A 446 41.17 2.35 -12.22
CA THR A 446 41.28 0.89 -12.13
C THR A 446 39.88 0.26 -12.27
N PRO A 447 39.78 -1.05 -12.65
CA PRO A 447 38.51 -1.76 -12.69
C PRO A 447 37.71 -1.67 -11.40
N LYS A 448 38.39 -1.68 -10.24
CA LYS A 448 37.76 -1.53 -8.92
C LYS A 448 37.18 -0.14 -8.71
N VAL A 449 37.87 0.92 -9.13
CA VAL A 449 37.40 2.30 -9.04
C VAL A 449 36.22 2.49 -9.99
N LYS A 450 36.36 1.98 -11.22
CA LYS A 450 35.28 2.06 -12.21
C LYS A 450 34.01 1.39 -11.72
N SER A 451 34.09 0.11 -11.35
CA SER A 451 32.94 -0.64 -10.83
C SER A 451 32.34 0.01 -9.59
N GLY A 452 33.16 0.52 -8.64
CA GLY A 452 32.68 1.18 -7.45
C GLY A 452 31.97 2.52 -7.73
N LEU A 453 32.35 3.25 -8.75
CA LEU A 453 31.65 4.45 -9.21
C LEU A 453 30.35 4.09 -9.95
N GLU A 454 30.37 3.02 -10.74
CA GLU A 454 29.17 2.51 -11.41
C GLU A 454 28.10 2.05 -10.39
N GLU A 455 28.50 1.42 -9.29
CA GLU A 455 27.59 1.01 -8.22
C GLU A 455 26.89 2.19 -7.51
N VAL A 456 27.47 3.37 -7.52
CA VAL A 456 26.83 4.57 -6.94
C VAL A 456 26.13 5.43 -7.97
N GLY A 457 26.03 4.97 -9.22
CA GLY A 457 25.19 5.56 -10.26
C GLY A 457 25.94 6.31 -11.36
N TYR A 458 27.27 6.22 -11.41
CA TYR A 458 28.04 6.84 -12.50
C TYR A 458 28.15 5.91 -13.72
N GLN A 459 27.94 6.45 -14.90
CA GLN A 459 28.26 5.82 -16.18
C GLN A 459 29.59 6.36 -16.69
N ILE A 460 30.56 5.48 -16.92
CA ILE A 460 31.93 5.91 -17.23
C ILE A 460 32.27 5.60 -18.69
N THR A 461 32.61 6.64 -19.43
CA THR A 461 33.10 6.54 -20.79
C THR A 461 34.57 6.99 -20.87
N TYR A 462 35.28 6.55 -21.91
CA TYR A 462 36.69 6.90 -22.13
C TYR A 462 36.84 7.51 -23.55
N ASP A 463 37.40 8.68 -23.64
CA ASP A 463 37.60 9.38 -24.90
C ASP A 463 39.05 9.36 -25.43
N GLY A 464 39.87 8.48 -24.90
CA GLY A 464 41.31 8.33 -25.25
C GLY A 464 42.26 9.22 -24.46
N ARG A 465 41.77 10.25 -23.78
CA ARG A 465 42.56 11.12 -22.90
C ARG A 465 42.02 11.21 -21.49
N HIS A 466 40.70 11.17 -21.35
CA HIS A 466 40.01 11.33 -20.08
C HIS A 466 38.90 10.31 -19.91
N TYR A 467 38.65 9.91 -18.68
CA TYR A 467 37.43 9.22 -18.33
C TYR A 467 36.36 10.26 -17.96
N LYS A 468 35.20 10.17 -18.56
CA LYS A 468 34.04 10.99 -18.22
C LYS A 468 33.06 10.13 -17.46
N ALA A 469 32.70 10.55 -16.28
CA ALA A 469 31.72 9.88 -15.44
C ALA A 469 30.46 10.75 -15.36
N PHE A 470 29.37 10.22 -15.83
CA PHE A 470 28.06 10.89 -15.89
C PHE A 470 27.18 10.31 -14.80
N TYR A 471 26.70 11.13 -13.88
CA TYR A 471 25.81 10.64 -12.84
C TYR A 471 24.44 10.36 -13.45
N TYR A 472 24.02 9.10 -13.37
CA TYR A 472 22.83 8.56 -14.04
C TYR A 472 22.71 8.91 -15.53
N GLY A 473 23.85 9.12 -16.20
CA GLY A 473 23.90 9.39 -17.65
C GLY A 473 23.62 10.85 -18.04
N TYR A 474 23.50 11.78 -17.11
CA TYR A 474 23.22 13.18 -17.39
C TYR A 474 24.50 13.98 -17.60
N ASP A 475 24.60 14.65 -18.75
CA ASP A 475 25.73 15.53 -19.08
C ASP A 475 25.92 16.68 -18.06
N ARG A 476 24.84 17.13 -17.45
CA ARG A 476 24.83 18.19 -16.44
C ARG A 476 25.63 17.82 -15.18
N TYR A 477 25.68 16.52 -14.89
CA TYR A 477 26.36 15.97 -13.70
C TYR A 477 27.57 15.13 -14.09
N MET A 478 28.42 15.70 -14.96
CA MET A 478 29.60 15.05 -15.47
C MET A 478 30.85 15.46 -14.66
N VAL A 479 31.66 14.46 -14.33
CA VAL A 479 32.99 14.65 -13.75
C VAL A 479 34.04 14.02 -14.66
N VAL A 480 35.21 14.72 -14.81
CA VAL A 480 36.26 14.27 -15.71
C VAL A 480 37.47 13.81 -14.91
N TYR A 481 37.94 12.61 -15.18
CA TYR A 481 39.15 12.04 -14.58
C TYR A 481 40.28 11.93 -15.59
N GLY A 482 41.47 12.40 -15.28
CA GLY A 482 42.64 12.19 -16.10
C GLY A 482 42.98 10.70 -16.18
N ALA A 483 43.38 10.22 -17.36
CA ALA A 483 43.84 8.84 -17.52
C ALA A 483 45.10 8.53 -16.72
N THR A 484 45.96 9.53 -16.54
CA THR A 484 47.15 9.50 -15.69
C THR A 484 47.13 10.72 -14.75
N PRO A 485 47.07 10.55 -13.42
CA PRO A 485 47.12 11.67 -12.50
C PRO A 485 48.42 12.41 -12.60
N SER A 486 48.38 13.71 -12.78
CA SER A 486 49.57 14.54 -12.97
C SER A 486 50.22 14.96 -11.67
N ASP A 487 49.54 14.83 -10.52
CA ASP A 487 50.06 15.13 -9.18
C ASP A 487 49.36 14.36 -8.06
N GLY A 488 49.93 14.35 -6.84
CA GLY A 488 49.35 13.64 -5.69
C GLY A 488 48.10 14.31 -5.10
N ARG A 489 47.56 15.39 -5.70
CA ARG A 489 46.34 16.08 -5.27
C ARG A 489 45.15 15.76 -6.16
N ALA A 490 45.39 15.16 -7.35
CA ALA A 490 44.34 14.84 -8.30
C ALA A 490 43.24 13.97 -7.70
N GLY A 491 43.60 12.98 -6.90
CA GLY A 491 42.63 12.11 -6.21
C GLY A 491 41.69 12.86 -5.26
N LYS A 492 42.25 13.83 -4.49
CA LYS A 492 41.46 14.65 -3.54
C LYS A 492 40.52 15.61 -4.27
N ASN A 493 40.99 16.19 -5.38
CA ASN A 493 40.20 17.11 -6.18
C ASN A 493 39.05 16.35 -6.88
N ASN A 494 39.37 15.24 -7.54
CA ASN A 494 38.35 14.38 -8.18
C ASN A 494 37.33 13.86 -7.16
N MET A 495 37.76 13.44 -5.98
CA MET A 495 36.86 13.01 -4.91
C MET A 495 35.89 14.13 -4.51
N ARG A 496 36.42 15.36 -4.29
CA ARG A 496 35.59 16.50 -3.89
C ARG A 496 34.61 16.88 -5.00
N GLU A 497 35.08 16.90 -6.24
CA GLU A 497 34.24 17.21 -7.40
C GLU A 497 33.16 16.17 -7.60
N THR A 498 33.50 14.89 -7.51
CA THR A 498 32.53 13.78 -7.65
C THR A 498 31.46 13.85 -6.56
N ILE A 499 31.85 14.11 -5.31
CA ILE A 499 30.88 14.21 -4.22
C ILE A 499 30.01 15.45 -4.39
N ASN A 500 30.59 16.61 -4.69
CA ASN A 500 29.81 17.85 -4.83
C ASN A 500 28.90 17.88 -6.06
N THR A 501 29.17 17.04 -7.07
CA THR A 501 28.35 16.98 -8.29
C THR A 501 27.10 16.11 -8.10
N ALA A 502 27.15 15.09 -7.22
CA ALA A 502 26.12 14.09 -7.11
C ALA A 502 25.41 14.05 -5.73
N PHE A 503 26.09 14.48 -4.68
CA PHE A 503 25.66 14.39 -3.28
C PHE A 503 25.88 15.72 -2.57
#